data_b1ac37dd53dec53c363f877061b10d9b
#
_entry.id   b1ac37dd53dec53c363f877061b10d9b
#
_cell.length_a   1.000
_cell.length_b   1.000
_cell.length_c   1.000
_cell.angle_alpha   90.00
_cell.angle_beta   90.00
_cell.angle_gamma   90.00
#
_symmetry.space_group_name_H-M   'P 1'
#
loop_
_entity.id
_entity.type
_entity.pdbx_description
1 polymer ?
#
loop_
_entity_poly.entity_id
_entity_poly.type
_entity_poly.pdbx_seq_one_letter_code
_entity_poly.pdbx_strand_id
1 'polypeptide(L)'
;ASIGFFPLLTTLILLSVHYFTGALDWPEVGNVRAQRDFNSAIGMSLITGYFWFALRLMHQNVASTLISLLVKTNQLSQFSAHRRELAIEFRHHIFNAIIISIMITIVYCIFEGLITVKQEIHVLFLTATAVPFWFLAILFLFQISSNIKYLTSKVLPQAGGNIDRLKSIMTILKLGTTNSIFAMGALAIFPIFWLKKDIPSIDVLV
;
A
#
# COMPACT_ATOMS: atom_id res chain seq x y z
N ALA A 1 -16.06 -6.45 12.24
CA ALA A 1 -14.69 -6.95 12.21
C ALA A 1 -13.74 -5.76 12.42
N SER A 2 -12.70 -5.93 13.25
CA SER A 2 -11.70 -4.87 13.44
C SER A 2 -11.00 -4.53 12.12
N ILE A 3 -10.57 -3.28 11.95
CA ILE A 3 -9.92 -2.81 10.71
C ILE A 3 -8.71 -3.66 10.36
N GLY A 4 -7.95 -4.11 11.36
CA GLY A 4 -6.74 -4.91 11.19
C GLY A 4 -6.98 -6.40 10.93
N PHE A 5 -8.19 -6.93 11.13
CA PHE A 5 -8.43 -8.38 11.06
C PHE A 5 -8.08 -8.97 9.69
N PHE A 6 -8.66 -8.43 8.60
CA PHE A 6 -8.40 -8.95 7.25
C PHE A 6 -6.96 -8.72 6.77
N PRO A 7 -6.34 -7.54 6.99
CA PRO A 7 -4.92 -7.35 6.71
C PRO A 7 -4.01 -8.37 7.41
N LEU A 8 -4.23 -8.58 8.71
CA LEU A 8 -3.47 -9.58 9.47
C LEU A 8 -3.69 -11.01 8.94
N LEU A 9 -4.93 -11.37 8.68
CA LEU A 9 -5.28 -12.68 8.11
C LEU A 9 -4.59 -12.90 6.76
N THR A 10 -4.57 -11.89 5.89
CA THR A 10 -3.88 -11.96 4.59
C THR A 10 -2.37 -12.16 4.77
N THR A 11 -1.75 -11.39 5.68
CA THR A 11 -0.32 -11.57 6.00
C THR A 11 -0.03 -13.01 6.45
N LEU A 12 -0.85 -13.55 7.36
CA LEU A 12 -0.69 -14.91 7.87
C LEU A 12 -0.89 -15.96 6.78
N ILE A 13 -1.87 -15.79 5.89
CA ILE A 13 -2.10 -16.69 4.75
C ILE A 13 -0.88 -16.67 3.82
N LEU A 14 -0.37 -15.50 3.44
CA LEU A 14 0.79 -15.37 2.58
C LEU A 14 2.04 -16.01 3.21
N LEU A 15 2.31 -15.74 4.48
CA LEU A 15 3.43 -16.38 5.20
C LEU A 15 3.27 -17.90 5.27
N SER A 16 2.05 -18.39 5.50
CA SER A 16 1.78 -19.83 5.52
C SER A 16 2.03 -20.47 4.16
N VAL A 17 1.57 -19.84 3.06
CA VAL A 17 1.84 -20.32 1.70
C VAL A 17 3.34 -20.38 1.44
N HIS A 18 4.10 -19.33 1.80
CA HIS A 18 5.54 -19.31 1.62
C HIS A 18 6.27 -20.34 2.48
N TYR A 19 5.77 -20.62 3.69
CA TYR A 19 6.30 -21.68 4.54
C TYR A 19 6.11 -23.06 3.91
N PHE A 20 4.89 -23.39 3.48
CA PHE A 20 4.60 -24.71 2.89
C PHE A 20 5.22 -24.92 1.52
N THR A 21 5.60 -23.86 0.80
CA THR A 21 6.29 -23.97 -0.49
C THR A 21 7.81 -23.99 -0.37
N GLY A 22 8.37 -23.82 0.84
CA GLY A 22 9.82 -23.83 1.08
C GLY A 22 10.51 -22.46 0.88
N ALA A 23 9.76 -21.39 0.56
CA ALA A 23 10.37 -20.06 0.43
C ALA A 23 10.89 -19.50 1.76
N LEU A 24 10.39 -20.00 2.89
CA LEU A 24 10.82 -19.64 4.25
C LEU A 24 11.80 -20.66 4.86
N ASP A 25 12.33 -21.60 4.07
CA ASP A 25 13.42 -22.45 4.53
C ASP A 25 14.66 -21.60 4.78
N TRP A 26 15.35 -21.87 5.89
CA TRP A 26 16.49 -21.07 6.30
C TRP A 26 17.60 -21.18 5.24
N PRO A 27 18.00 -20.06 4.60
CA PRO A 27 18.98 -20.13 3.52
C PRO A 27 20.36 -20.54 4.03
N GLU A 28 21.04 -21.38 3.25
CA GLU A 28 22.45 -21.73 3.51
C GLU A 28 23.34 -20.49 3.34
N VAL A 29 24.44 -20.47 4.12
CA VAL A 29 25.44 -19.40 4.04
C VAL A 29 26.03 -19.35 2.62
N GLY A 30 26.02 -18.15 2.01
CA GLY A 30 26.53 -17.93 0.65
C GLY A 30 25.53 -18.17 -0.47
N ASN A 31 24.33 -18.72 -0.20
CA ASN A 31 23.26 -18.84 -1.19
C ASN A 31 22.46 -17.54 -1.30
N VAL A 32 22.95 -16.61 -2.11
CA VAL A 32 22.37 -15.28 -2.31
C VAL A 32 20.94 -15.35 -2.86
N ARG A 33 20.64 -16.32 -3.73
CA ARG A 33 19.31 -16.49 -4.32
C ARG A 33 18.30 -16.93 -3.26
N ALA A 34 18.62 -17.95 -2.48
CA ALA A 34 17.75 -18.43 -1.41
C ALA A 34 17.54 -17.35 -0.34
N GLN A 35 18.59 -16.56 -0.02
CA GLN A 35 18.46 -15.41 0.89
C GLN A 35 17.52 -14.33 0.35
N ARG A 36 17.61 -14.00 -0.93
CA ARG A 36 16.70 -13.05 -1.59
C ARG A 36 15.26 -13.55 -1.57
N ASP A 37 15.03 -14.83 -1.88
CA ASP A 37 13.70 -15.42 -1.93
C ASP A 37 13.07 -15.46 -0.53
N PHE A 38 13.83 -15.80 0.50
CA PHE A 38 13.43 -15.75 1.91
C PHE A 38 13.03 -14.32 2.34
N ASN A 39 13.88 -13.34 2.08
CA ASN A 39 13.60 -11.94 2.41
C ASN A 39 12.36 -11.42 1.67
N SER A 40 12.22 -11.79 0.38
CA SER A 40 11.07 -11.43 -0.44
C SER A 40 9.77 -12.05 0.07
N ALA A 41 9.80 -13.31 0.50
CA ALA A 41 8.63 -13.98 1.08
C ALA A 41 8.11 -13.26 2.33
N ILE A 42 9.00 -12.89 3.24
CA ILE A 42 8.65 -12.13 4.45
C ILE A 42 8.24 -10.71 4.09
N GLY A 43 9.06 -9.98 3.33
CA GLY A 43 8.85 -8.59 3.00
C GLY A 43 7.54 -8.35 2.24
N MET A 44 7.27 -9.12 1.18
CA MET A 44 6.04 -9.00 0.41
C MET A 44 4.81 -9.32 1.25
N SER A 45 4.87 -10.35 2.10
CA SER A 45 3.74 -10.72 2.97
C SER A 45 3.41 -9.61 3.97
N LEU A 46 4.41 -9.06 4.66
CA LEU A 46 4.23 -8.00 5.65
C LEU A 46 3.76 -6.70 5.00
N ILE A 47 4.39 -6.28 3.91
CA ILE A 47 4.04 -5.01 3.25
C ILE A 47 2.66 -5.10 2.59
N THR A 48 2.28 -6.24 2.01
CA THR A 48 0.95 -6.44 1.44
C THR A 48 -0.13 -6.24 2.51
N GLY A 49 0.02 -6.87 3.67
CA GLY A 49 -0.89 -6.66 4.80
C GLY A 49 -0.88 -5.22 5.31
N TYR A 50 0.30 -4.61 5.39
CA TYR A 50 0.44 -3.22 5.81
C TYR A 50 -0.26 -2.24 4.85
N PHE A 51 -0.06 -2.36 3.53
CA PHE A 51 -0.74 -1.50 2.56
C PHE A 51 -2.25 -1.66 2.62
N TRP A 52 -2.74 -2.88 2.78
CA TRP A 52 -4.19 -3.08 2.95
C TRP A 52 -4.72 -2.41 4.22
N PHE A 53 -4.02 -2.56 5.34
CA PHE A 53 -4.36 -1.88 6.59
C PHE A 53 -4.34 -0.35 6.43
N ALA A 54 -3.27 0.20 5.85
CA ALA A 54 -3.13 1.63 5.61
C ALA A 54 -4.23 2.18 4.70
N LEU A 55 -4.55 1.50 3.59
CA LEU A 55 -5.66 1.87 2.69
C LEU A 55 -7.01 1.93 3.42
N ARG A 56 -7.31 0.98 4.29
CA ARG A 56 -8.55 0.99 5.07
C ARG A 56 -8.62 2.18 6.02
N LEU A 57 -7.53 2.47 6.71
CA LEU A 57 -7.45 3.65 7.59
C LEU A 57 -7.53 4.96 6.80
N MET A 58 -6.84 5.04 5.65
CA MET A 58 -6.92 6.21 4.78
C MET A 58 -8.35 6.48 4.32
N HIS A 59 -9.11 5.47 3.89
CA HIS A 59 -10.50 5.65 3.50
C HIS A 59 -11.37 6.16 4.64
N GLN A 60 -11.18 5.67 5.87
CA GLN A 60 -11.90 6.17 7.04
C GLN A 60 -11.50 7.62 7.36
N ASN A 61 -10.21 7.95 7.30
CA ASN A 61 -9.72 9.29 7.59
C ASN A 61 -10.23 10.30 6.54
N VAL A 62 -10.26 9.91 5.25
CA VAL A 62 -10.83 10.75 4.18
C VAL A 62 -12.32 10.98 4.40
N ALA A 63 -13.08 9.94 4.72
CA ALA A 63 -14.51 10.06 4.97
C ALA A 63 -14.81 10.98 6.18
N SER A 64 -14.08 10.81 7.29
CA SER A 64 -14.23 11.67 8.48
C SER A 64 -13.80 13.11 8.22
N THR A 65 -12.72 13.31 7.45
CA THR A 65 -12.24 14.62 7.02
C THR A 65 -13.28 15.32 6.13
N LEU A 66 -13.83 14.61 5.15
CA LEU A 66 -14.87 15.12 4.26
C LEU A 66 -16.10 15.58 5.06
N ILE A 67 -16.61 14.74 5.98
CA ILE A 67 -17.73 15.12 6.85
C ILE A 67 -17.39 16.36 7.66
N SER A 68 -16.21 16.41 8.29
CA SER A 68 -15.78 17.56 9.08
C SER A 68 -15.70 18.86 8.24
N LEU A 69 -15.24 18.78 7.00
CA LEU A 69 -15.19 19.93 6.08
C LEU A 69 -16.60 20.38 5.69
N LEU A 70 -17.48 19.47 5.29
CA LEU A 70 -18.83 19.78 4.86
C LEU A 70 -19.72 20.33 5.99
N VAL A 71 -19.50 19.88 7.23
CA VAL A 71 -20.16 20.46 8.41
C VAL A 71 -19.70 21.91 8.62
N LYS A 72 -18.39 22.19 8.54
CA LYS A 72 -17.83 23.53 8.71
C LYS A 72 -18.27 24.53 7.63
N THR A 73 -18.53 24.03 6.42
CA THR A 73 -18.98 24.84 5.29
C THR A 73 -20.50 24.87 5.11
N ASN A 74 -21.25 24.24 6.03
CA ASN A 74 -22.70 24.09 5.97
C ASN A 74 -23.22 23.41 4.69
N GLN A 75 -22.45 22.45 4.17
CA GLN A 75 -22.73 21.76 2.89
C GLN A 75 -22.90 20.25 3.06
N LEU A 76 -23.34 19.81 4.23
CA LEU A 76 -23.50 18.38 4.54
C LEU A 76 -24.47 17.66 3.56
N SER A 77 -25.40 18.37 2.95
CA SER A 77 -26.30 17.83 1.91
C SER A 77 -25.55 17.31 0.67
N GLN A 78 -24.34 17.81 0.40
CA GLN A 78 -23.51 17.38 -0.73
C GLN A 78 -22.67 16.13 -0.43
N PHE A 79 -22.70 15.61 0.80
CA PHE A 79 -21.89 14.45 1.19
C PHE A 79 -22.06 13.25 0.27
N SER A 80 -23.29 12.92 -0.13
CA SER A 80 -23.57 11.79 -1.03
C SER A 80 -22.96 11.96 -2.41
N ALA A 81 -22.97 13.19 -2.94
CA ALA A 81 -22.35 13.52 -4.24
C ALA A 81 -20.83 13.36 -4.18
N HIS A 82 -20.16 13.93 -3.19
CA HIS A 82 -18.72 13.80 -3.01
C HIS A 82 -18.29 12.36 -2.75
N ARG A 83 -19.06 11.60 -1.97
CA ARG A 83 -18.80 10.16 -1.75
C ARG A 83 -18.88 9.36 -3.05
N ARG A 84 -19.85 9.67 -3.92
CA ARG A 84 -20.01 9.02 -5.21
C ARG A 84 -18.85 9.33 -6.14
N GLU A 85 -18.40 10.59 -6.23
CA GLU A 85 -17.25 11.00 -7.03
C GLU A 85 -15.96 10.29 -6.57
N LEU A 86 -15.68 10.29 -5.26
CA LEU A 86 -14.54 9.57 -4.69
C LEU A 86 -14.60 8.07 -4.97
N ALA A 87 -15.78 7.46 -4.95
CA ALA A 87 -15.95 6.04 -5.27
C ALA A 87 -15.69 5.74 -6.75
N ILE A 88 -16.04 6.63 -7.67
CA ILE A 88 -15.75 6.51 -9.10
C ILE A 88 -14.25 6.63 -9.33
N GLU A 89 -13.61 7.63 -8.75
CA GLU A 89 -12.17 7.85 -8.86
C GLU A 89 -11.38 6.64 -8.29
N PHE A 90 -11.83 6.11 -7.15
CA PHE A 90 -11.25 4.91 -6.56
C PHE A 90 -11.34 3.68 -7.47
N ARG A 91 -12.47 3.49 -8.18
CA ARG A 91 -12.60 2.39 -9.17
C ARG A 91 -11.61 2.53 -10.32
N HIS A 92 -11.40 3.75 -10.82
CA HIS A 92 -10.38 4.00 -11.85
C HIS A 92 -8.97 3.68 -11.34
N HIS A 93 -8.66 4.06 -10.08
CA HIS A 93 -7.37 3.72 -9.48
C HIS A 93 -7.20 2.21 -9.30
N ILE A 94 -8.24 1.47 -8.90
CA ILE A 94 -8.21 0.00 -8.84
C ILE A 94 -7.86 -0.57 -10.22
N PHE A 95 -8.57 -0.16 -11.27
CA PHE A 95 -8.34 -0.66 -12.62
C PHE A 95 -6.91 -0.39 -13.11
N ASN A 96 -6.44 0.84 -12.94
CA ASN A 96 -5.08 1.23 -13.31
C ASN A 96 -4.02 0.46 -12.48
N ALA A 97 -4.25 0.30 -11.18
CA ALA A 97 -3.34 -0.43 -10.31
C ALA A 97 -3.25 -1.92 -10.68
N ILE A 98 -4.35 -2.56 -11.10
CA ILE A 98 -4.35 -3.94 -11.61
C ILE A 98 -3.48 -4.04 -12.87
N ILE A 99 -3.71 -3.17 -13.86
CA ILE A 99 -2.94 -3.19 -15.11
C ILE A 99 -1.44 -3.01 -14.82
N ILE A 100 -1.10 -1.98 -14.06
CA ILE A 100 0.31 -1.66 -13.75
C ILE A 100 0.98 -2.79 -12.97
N SER A 101 0.28 -3.38 -11.98
CA SER A 101 0.85 -4.49 -11.18
C SER A 101 1.14 -5.73 -12.03
N ILE A 102 0.24 -6.07 -12.96
CA ILE A 102 0.45 -7.18 -13.90
C ILE A 102 1.63 -6.86 -14.83
N MET A 103 1.68 -5.66 -15.38
CA MET A 103 2.79 -5.23 -16.26
C MET A 103 4.14 -5.31 -15.54
N ILE A 104 4.25 -4.79 -14.31
CA ILE A 104 5.48 -4.86 -13.52
C ILE A 104 5.88 -6.31 -13.29
N THR A 105 4.93 -7.18 -12.92
CA THR A 105 5.22 -8.60 -12.68
C THR A 105 5.68 -9.31 -13.96
N ILE A 106 5.06 -9.05 -15.11
CA ILE A 106 5.48 -9.61 -16.41
C ILE A 106 6.90 -9.14 -16.75
N VAL A 107 7.17 -7.85 -16.64
CA VAL A 107 8.50 -7.28 -16.91
C VAL A 107 9.55 -7.93 -16.00
N TYR A 108 9.24 -8.08 -14.71
CA TYR A 108 10.11 -8.79 -13.77
C TYR A 108 10.37 -10.25 -14.21
N CYS A 109 9.33 -11.00 -14.60
CA CYS A 109 9.47 -12.37 -15.08
C CYS A 109 10.37 -12.49 -16.33
N ILE A 110 10.29 -11.51 -17.24
CA ILE A 110 11.13 -11.47 -18.44
C ILE A 110 12.60 -11.20 -18.06
N PHE A 111 12.87 -10.19 -17.22
CA PHE A 111 14.23 -9.82 -16.84
C PHE A 111 14.94 -10.91 -16.02
N GLU A 112 14.22 -11.59 -15.14
CA GLU A 112 14.77 -12.71 -14.35
C GLU A 112 14.80 -14.04 -15.10
N GLY A 113 14.34 -14.09 -16.37
CA GLY A 113 14.33 -15.32 -17.17
C GLY A 113 13.38 -16.39 -16.65
N LEU A 114 12.40 -16.03 -15.83
CA LEU A 114 11.48 -17.00 -15.18
C LEU A 114 10.58 -17.72 -16.19
N ILE A 115 10.44 -17.18 -17.39
CA ILE A 115 9.61 -17.76 -18.46
C ILE A 115 10.34 -18.89 -19.20
N THR A 116 11.67 -18.87 -19.24
CA THR A 116 12.49 -19.74 -20.10
C THR A 116 12.99 -21.01 -19.41
N VAL A 117 12.93 -21.07 -18.08
CA VAL A 117 13.46 -22.18 -17.28
C VAL A 117 12.36 -22.74 -16.38
N LYS A 118 12.36 -24.08 -16.18
CA LYS A 118 11.45 -24.71 -15.20
C LYS A 118 11.74 -24.15 -13.81
N GLN A 119 10.76 -23.48 -13.23
CA GLN A 119 10.88 -22.86 -11.93
C GLN A 119 10.51 -23.82 -10.80
N GLU A 120 11.11 -23.63 -9.65
CA GLU A 120 10.71 -24.29 -8.41
C GLU A 120 9.37 -23.73 -7.91
N ILE A 121 8.61 -24.53 -7.17
CA ILE A 121 7.27 -24.19 -6.71
C ILE A 121 7.28 -22.89 -5.89
N HIS A 122 8.26 -22.72 -5.00
CA HIS A 122 8.35 -21.49 -4.17
C HIS A 122 8.55 -20.23 -5.01
N VAL A 123 9.31 -20.28 -6.12
CA VAL A 123 9.52 -19.13 -7.02
C VAL A 123 8.22 -18.75 -7.73
N LEU A 124 7.41 -19.73 -8.14
CA LEU A 124 6.11 -19.48 -8.75
C LEU A 124 5.16 -18.78 -7.76
N PHE A 125 5.13 -19.20 -6.50
CA PHE A 125 4.30 -18.58 -5.47
C PHE A 125 4.81 -17.18 -5.10
N LEU A 126 6.13 -16.96 -5.02
CA LEU A 126 6.71 -15.63 -4.83
C LEU A 126 6.30 -14.68 -5.97
N THR A 127 6.41 -15.14 -7.21
CA THR A 127 5.99 -14.36 -8.39
C THR A 127 4.49 -14.06 -8.35
N ALA A 128 3.66 -15.03 -7.99
CA ALA A 128 2.22 -14.83 -7.86
C ALA A 128 1.87 -13.81 -6.76
N THR A 129 2.59 -13.80 -5.63
CA THR A 129 2.40 -12.83 -4.55
C THR A 129 2.93 -11.43 -4.88
N ALA A 130 3.79 -11.29 -5.87
CA ALA A 130 4.22 -9.98 -6.36
C ALA A 130 3.06 -9.18 -6.97
N VAL A 131 2.06 -9.83 -7.59
CA VAL A 131 0.88 -9.13 -8.16
C VAL A 131 0.09 -8.39 -7.09
N PRO A 132 -0.45 -9.03 -6.04
CA PRO A 132 -1.18 -8.31 -4.99
C PRO A 132 -0.30 -7.31 -4.23
N PHE A 133 0.99 -7.58 -4.06
CA PHE A 133 1.92 -6.63 -3.48
C PHE A 133 1.99 -5.33 -4.30
N TRP A 134 2.30 -5.40 -5.59
CA TRP A 134 2.36 -4.23 -6.47
C TRP A 134 1.02 -3.55 -6.62
N PHE A 135 -0.07 -4.32 -6.72
CA PHE A 135 -1.42 -3.78 -6.79
C PHE A 135 -1.73 -2.87 -5.60
N LEU A 136 -1.51 -3.36 -4.37
CA LEU A 136 -1.77 -2.57 -3.16
C LEU A 136 -0.80 -1.41 -2.99
N ALA A 137 0.48 -1.57 -3.38
CA ALA A 137 1.47 -0.49 -3.34
C ALA A 137 1.07 0.66 -4.27
N ILE A 138 0.72 0.35 -5.52
CA ILE A 138 0.32 1.35 -6.52
C ILE A 138 -0.99 2.03 -6.12
N LEU A 139 -1.97 1.24 -5.67
CA LEU A 139 -3.24 1.77 -5.19
C LEU A 139 -3.04 2.70 -3.99
N PHE A 140 -2.15 2.36 -3.07
CA PHE A 140 -1.77 3.19 -1.94
C PHE A 140 -1.18 4.54 -2.39
N LEU A 141 -0.26 4.53 -3.35
CA LEU A 141 0.33 5.77 -3.91
C LEU A 141 -0.72 6.63 -4.60
N PHE A 142 -1.63 6.04 -5.38
CA PHE A 142 -2.73 6.78 -6.00
C PHE A 142 -3.63 7.42 -4.94
N GLN A 143 -3.96 6.71 -3.87
CA GLN A 143 -4.85 7.20 -2.83
C GLN A 143 -4.22 8.32 -2.00
N ILE A 144 -2.91 8.27 -1.71
CA ILE A 144 -2.22 9.35 -0.98
C ILE A 144 -2.37 10.67 -1.73
N SER A 145 -2.09 10.70 -3.03
CA SER A 145 -2.12 11.93 -3.82
C SER A 145 -3.54 12.37 -4.17
N SER A 146 -4.39 11.45 -4.60
CA SER A 146 -5.74 11.73 -5.07
C SER A 146 -6.63 12.29 -3.95
N ASN A 147 -6.62 11.68 -2.78
CA ASN A 147 -7.47 12.11 -1.66
C ASN A 147 -7.22 13.57 -1.26
N ILE A 148 -5.96 13.96 -1.15
CA ILE A 148 -5.57 15.35 -0.82
C ILE A 148 -5.96 16.28 -1.96
N LYS A 149 -5.64 15.91 -3.21
CA LYS A 149 -5.97 16.69 -4.40
C LYS A 149 -7.47 16.91 -4.52
N TYR A 150 -8.29 15.88 -4.29
CA TYR A 150 -9.74 15.99 -4.32
C TYR A 150 -10.27 17.01 -3.30
N LEU A 151 -9.86 16.89 -2.05
CA LEU A 151 -10.32 17.78 -0.97
C LEU A 151 -9.87 19.23 -1.21
N THR A 152 -8.65 19.44 -1.68
CA THR A 152 -8.14 20.80 -1.96
C THR A 152 -8.77 21.44 -3.19
N SER A 153 -9.07 20.66 -4.23
CA SER A 153 -9.59 21.20 -5.50
C SER A 153 -11.12 21.29 -5.56
N LYS A 154 -11.84 20.40 -4.88
CA LYS A 154 -13.29 20.31 -4.98
C LYS A 154 -14.04 20.81 -3.73
N VAL A 155 -13.50 20.57 -2.54
CA VAL A 155 -14.19 20.90 -1.28
C VAL A 155 -13.72 22.24 -0.71
N LEU A 156 -12.41 22.46 -0.66
CA LEU A 156 -11.84 23.70 -0.08
C LEU A 156 -12.30 25.00 -0.76
N PRO A 157 -12.46 25.10 -2.10
CA PRO A 157 -12.92 26.34 -2.74
C PRO A 157 -14.34 26.75 -2.34
N GLN A 158 -15.13 25.82 -1.84
CA GLN A 158 -16.51 26.04 -1.40
C GLN A 158 -16.60 26.55 0.05
N ALA A 159 -15.47 26.64 0.77
CA ALA A 159 -15.43 27.21 2.12
C ALA A 159 -15.67 28.73 2.07
N GLY A 160 -16.66 29.21 2.85
CA GLY A 160 -17.14 30.58 2.77
C GLY A 160 -16.15 31.63 3.29
N GLY A 161 -16.05 31.87 4.57
CA GLY A 161 -15.22 32.94 5.14
C GLY A 161 -13.74 32.56 5.32
N ASN A 162 -12.87 33.57 5.51
CA ASN A 162 -11.43 33.37 5.71
C ASN A 162 -11.11 32.45 6.90
N ILE A 163 -11.87 32.54 7.99
CA ILE A 163 -11.68 31.72 9.19
C ILE A 163 -12.04 30.23 8.91
N ASP A 164 -13.14 29.98 8.22
CA ASP A 164 -13.57 28.63 7.89
C ASP A 164 -12.64 27.99 6.87
N ARG A 165 -12.13 28.77 5.93
CA ARG A 165 -11.12 28.35 4.98
C ARG A 165 -9.82 27.95 5.69
N LEU A 166 -9.34 28.74 6.66
CA LEU A 166 -8.14 28.40 7.44
C LEU A 166 -8.32 27.10 8.24
N LYS A 167 -9.46 26.93 8.92
CA LYS A 167 -9.79 25.70 9.65
C LYS A 167 -9.89 24.50 8.73
N SER A 168 -10.39 24.67 7.52
CA SER A 168 -10.48 23.65 6.49
C SER A 168 -9.10 23.22 6.00
N ILE A 169 -8.21 24.18 5.73
CA ILE A 169 -6.81 23.91 5.37
C ILE A 169 -6.11 23.09 6.45
N MET A 170 -6.26 23.50 7.73
CA MET A 170 -5.67 22.76 8.85
C MET A 170 -6.16 21.31 8.94
N THR A 171 -7.45 21.08 8.64
CA THR A 171 -8.03 19.74 8.63
C THR A 171 -7.45 18.87 7.50
N ILE A 172 -7.24 19.44 6.31
CA ILE A 172 -6.62 18.77 5.16
C ILE A 172 -5.13 18.50 5.44
N LEU A 173 -4.41 19.44 6.04
CA LEU A 173 -3.01 19.27 6.44
C LEU A 173 -2.84 18.11 7.42
N LYS A 174 -3.73 17.99 8.41
CA LYS A 174 -3.73 16.86 9.35
C LYS A 174 -3.91 15.52 8.62
N LEU A 175 -4.80 15.46 7.63
CA LEU A 175 -4.95 14.25 6.80
C LEU A 175 -3.66 13.96 6.01
N GLY A 176 -3.04 14.99 5.41
CA GLY A 176 -1.77 14.86 4.69
C GLY A 176 -0.66 14.33 5.59
N THR A 177 -0.52 14.85 6.80
CA THR A 177 0.45 14.35 7.79
C THR A 177 0.19 12.88 8.13
N THR A 178 -1.06 12.50 8.37
CA THR A 178 -1.41 11.09 8.65
C THR A 178 -1.07 10.17 7.47
N ASN A 179 -1.36 10.60 6.25
CA ASN A 179 -0.99 9.84 5.04
C ASN A 179 0.53 9.70 4.89
N SER A 180 1.29 10.75 5.23
CA SER A 180 2.76 10.70 5.24
C SER A 180 3.31 9.71 6.28
N ILE A 181 2.67 9.62 7.45
CA ILE A 181 3.05 8.61 8.47
C ILE A 181 2.84 7.19 7.94
N PHE A 182 1.77 6.93 7.19
CA PHE A 182 1.57 5.62 6.55
C PHE A 182 2.64 5.34 5.49
N ALA A 183 3.04 6.33 4.70
CA ALA A 183 4.12 6.17 3.73
C ALA A 183 5.46 5.87 4.41
N MET A 184 5.78 6.56 5.50
CA MET A 184 6.99 6.31 6.30
C MET A 184 6.96 4.90 6.93
N GLY A 185 5.80 4.44 7.41
CA GLY A 185 5.63 3.08 7.93
C GLY A 185 5.92 2.01 6.86
N ALA A 186 5.47 2.22 5.62
CA ALA A 186 5.81 1.34 4.51
C ALA A 186 7.32 1.32 4.27
N LEU A 187 7.96 2.49 4.19
CA LEU A 187 9.40 2.61 3.99
C LEU A 187 10.21 1.95 5.11
N ALA A 188 9.72 1.95 6.35
CA ALA A 188 10.37 1.29 7.48
C ALA A 188 10.40 -0.24 7.37
N ILE A 189 9.52 -0.85 6.56
CA ILE A 189 9.49 -2.30 6.32
C ILE A 189 10.40 -2.70 5.15
N PHE A 190 10.63 -1.80 4.18
CA PHE A 190 11.42 -2.10 2.97
C PHE A 190 12.82 -2.67 3.22
N PRO A 191 13.58 -2.28 4.28
CA PRO A 191 14.89 -2.87 4.55
C PRO A 191 14.91 -4.39 4.68
N ILE A 192 13.77 -5.03 4.99
CA ILE A 192 13.66 -6.49 5.06
C ILE A 192 14.11 -7.18 3.76
N PHE A 193 13.89 -6.55 2.60
CA PHE A 193 14.29 -7.11 1.30
C PHE A 193 15.80 -7.22 1.12
N TRP A 194 16.58 -6.45 1.88
CA TRP A 194 18.05 -6.41 1.79
C TRP A 194 18.75 -7.01 3.00
N LEU A 195 18.02 -7.61 3.95
CA LEU A 195 18.64 -8.28 5.08
C LEU A 195 19.54 -9.41 4.59
N LYS A 196 20.81 -9.37 4.98
CA LYS A 196 21.77 -10.42 4.74
C LYS A 196 22.06 -11.15 6.05
N LYS A 197 22.15 -12.50 5.96
CA LYS A 197 22.36 -13.35 7.14
C LYS A 197 23.67 -13.08 7.87
N ASP A 198 24.71 -12.69 7.13
CA ASP A 198 26.09 -12.58 7.62
C ASP A 198 26.57 -11.12 7.79
N ILE A 199 25.71 -10.14 7.57
CA ILE A 199 26.05 -8.72 7.75
C ILE A 199 25.25 -8.16 8.91
N PRO A 200 25.91 -7.50 9.89
CA PRO A 200 25.21 -6.77 10.96
C PRO A 200 24.23 -5.76 10.35
N SER A 201 23.05 -5.65 10.97
CA SER A 201 21.95 -4.78 10.49
C SER A 201 22.32 -3.31 10.30
N ILE A 202 23.47 -2.89 10.79
CA ILE A 202 24.03 -1.52 10.64
C ILE A 202 24.48 -1.25 9.20
N ASP A 203 24.98 -2.25 8.47
CA ASP A 203 25.47 -2.08 7.09
C ASP A 203 24.32 -1.95 6.06
N VAL A 204 23.08 -2.18 6.47
CA VAL A 204 21.87 -2.04 5.63
C VAL A 204 21.36 -0.59 5.60
N LEU A 205 21.84 0.28 6.50
CA LEU A 205 21.42 1.68 6.65
C LEU A 205 22.39 2.69 5.97
N VAL A 206 23.47 2.22 5.37
CA VAL A 206 24.41 3.00 4.55
C VAL A 206 24.25 2.63 3.09
#